data_dfb24f664566d0dd8630cbf9aca210c1
#
_entry.id   dfb24f664566d0dd8630cbf9aca210c1
#
_cell.length_a   1.000
_cell.length_b   1.000
_cell.length_c   1.000
_cell.angle_alpha   90.00
_cell.angle_beta   90.00
_cell.angle_gamma   90.00
#
_symmetry.space_group_name_H-M   'P 1'
#
loop_
_entity.id
_entity.type
_entity.pdbx_description
1 polymer ?
#
loop_
_entity_poly.entity_id
_entity_poly.type
_entity_poly.pdbx_seq_one_letter_code
_entity_poly.pdbx_strand_id
1 'polypeptide(L)'
;MMEMPPLQYAQVNGIRMGFYEAGPKSDKPPLVLCHGWPEIAFSWRHQIKALSEAGVRVIAPDQRGYGATDRPEKVEDYDIENLTADLVGLLDHLNIDKAIFVGHDWGGFIVWQMPLRHPSRVAGVIGVNTPHTPRTPSDPIGLLRQRYGDHLYIAQFQDPERRADKIFDSRVEQTFDFFMRKPMPQNKAPEAGEGPPAAGLGASPKLNMAFPQMVAGYDGKLDPREKILKPEEMQVFVNAFKVSGFTGGINWYRNMTRNWERSGHIDHTVRVPSLMIMAENDAVLPPSSCDGMENIVPDLEKHLIRDSGHWTQQEQPGEVSAKILEWRKRRFG
;
A
#
# COMPACT_ATOMS: atom_id res chain seq x y z
N MET A 1 9.24 -14.69 16.89
CA MET A 1 8.87 -14.13 15.56
C MET A 1 7.63 -14.85 15.06
N MET A 2 6.68 -14.16 14.45
CA MET A 2 5.54 -14.81 13.81
C MET A 2 6.03 -15.55 12.57
N GLU A 3 5.69 -16.83 12.44
CA GLU A 3 6.11 -17.66 11.32
C GLU A 3 5.26 -17.36 10.10
N MET A 4 5.89 -17.06 8.99
CA MET A 4 5.23 -16.91 7.68
C MET A 4 5.00 -18.30 7.07
N PRO A 5 3.94 -18.47 6.26
CA PRO A 5 3.83 -19.68 5.42
C PRO A 5 5.08 -19.87 4.55
N PRO A 6 5.28 -21.06 3.98
CA PRO A 6 6.38 -21.26 3.03
C PRO A 6 6.29 -20.32 1.84
N LEU A 7 7.43 -19.71 1.46
CA LEU A 7 7.55 -18.90 0.26
C LEU A 7 7.36 -19.77 -0.98
N GLN A 8 6.48 -19.34 -1.88
CA GLN A 8 6.19 -19.96 -3.15
C GLN A 8 6.51 -19.00 -4.30
N TYR A 9 6.57 -19.51 -5.53
CA TYR A 9 6.85 -18.70 -6.71
C TYR A 9 5.88 -19.02 -7.84
N ALA A 10 5.51 -17.96 -8.59
CA ALA A 10 4.73 -18.03 -9.81
C ALA A 10 5.43 -17.28 -10.94
N GLN A 11 5.35 -17.82 -12.16
CA GLN A 11 5.72 -17.05 -13.38
C GLN A 11 4.47 -16.30 -13.83
N VAL A 12 4.51 -14.97 -13.74
CA VAL A 12 3.38 -14.11 -14.03
C VAL A 12 3.83 -12.88 -14.82
N ASN A 13 3.12 -12.53 -15.88
CA ASN A 13 3.35 -11.29 -16.62
C ASN A 13 4.85 -10.95 -16.85
N GLY A 14 5.63 -11.95 -17.23
CA GLY A 14 7.05 -11.80 -17.56
C GLY A 14 8.01 -11.70 -16.37
N ILE A 15 7.54 -11.91 -15.15
CA ILE A 15 8.36 -11.93 -13.92
C ILE A 15 8.15 -13.19 -13.11
N ARG A 16 9.14 -13.55 -12.29
CA ARG A 16 8.99 -14.51 -11.20
C ARG A 16 8.53 -13.78 -9.95
N MET A 17 7.31 -14.06 -9.49
CA MET A 17 6.71 -13.45 -8.31
C MET A 17 6.81 -14.41 -7.11
N GLY A 18 7.37 -13.93 -6.00
CA GLY A 18 7.31 -14.61 -4.70
C GLY A 18 5.99 -14.31 -4.01
N PHE A 19 5.37 -15.31 -3.39
CA PHE A 19 4.15 -15.12 -2.63
C PHE A 19 4.02 -16.13 -1.48
N TYR A 20 3.15 -15.81 -0.55
CA TYR A 20 2.78 -16.68 0.58
C TYR A 20 1.31 -17.03 0.50
N GLU A 21 0.97 -18.27 0.79
CA GLU A 21 -0.41 -18.77 0.79
C GLU A 21 -0.71 -19.49 2.09
N ALA A 22 -1.88 -19.20 2.69
CA ALA A 22 -2.36 -19.84 3.90
C ALA A 22 -3.88 -20.02 3.88
N GLY A 23 -4.37 -20.92 4.74
CA GLY A 23 -5.79 -21.23 4.86
C GLY A 23 -6.30 -22.24 3.83
N PRO A 24 -7.51 -22.78 4.05
CA PRO A 24 -8.07 -23.84 3.21
C PRO A 24 -8.60 -23.28 1.87
N LYS A 25 -8.47 -24.07 0.81
CA LYS A 25 -9.16 -23.80 -0.45
C LYS A 25 -10.68 -24.01 -0.25
N SER A 26 -11.48 -23.14 -0.82
CA SER A 26 -12.95 -23.21 -0.77
C SER A 26 -13.54 -22.57 -2.03
N ASP A 27 -14.86 -22.72 -2.22
CA ASP A 27 -15.60 -22.08 -3.34
C ASP A 27 -15.79 -20.57 -3.15
N LYS A 28 -15.46 -20.05 -1.95
CA LYS A 28 -15.54 -18.60 -1.66
C LYS A 28 -14.32 -17.88 -2.18
N PRO A 29 -14.46 -16.62 -2.63
CA PRO A 29 -13.34 -15.83 -3.08
C PRO A 29 -12.25 -15.71 -1.98
N PRO A 30 -10.96 -16.00 -2.31
CA PRO A 30 -9.86 -15.80 -1.39
C PRO A 30 -9.54 -14.32 -1.25
N LEU A 31 -8.70 -13.99 -0.25
CA LEU A 31 -8.15 -12.65 -0.06
C LEU A 31 -6.75 -12.57 -0.67
N VAL A 32 -6.49 -11.54 -1.48
CA VAL A 32 -5.15 -11.19 -1.97
C VAL A 32 -4.71 -9.92 -1.27
N LEU A 33 -3.64 -10.01 -0.45
CA LEU A 33 -3.16 -8.93 0.40
C LEU A 33 -1.98 -8.22 -0.27
N CYS A 34 -2.17 -7.00 -0.72
CA CYS A 34 -1.20 -6.18 -1.45
C CYS A 34 -0.58 -5.15 -0.51
N HIS A 35 0.74 -5.25 -0.30
CA HIS A 35 1.50 -4.31 0.54
C HIS A 35 1.81 -3.00 -0.18
N GLY A 36 2.26 -1.99 0.57
CA GLY A 36 2.65 -0.69 0.06
C GLY A 36 4.16 -0.45 -0.02
N TRP A 37 4.54 0.83 0.05
CA TRP A 37 5.93 1.29 0.06
C TRP A 37 6.29 1.90 1.43
N PRO A 38 7.45 1.61 2.00
CA PRO A 38 8.39 0.55 1.66
C PRO A 38 8.09 -0.73 2.47
N GLU A 39 7.29 -1.59 1.92
CA GLU A 39 6.85 -2.82 2.58
C GLU A 39 7.16 -4.08 1.74
N ILE A 40 6.84 -5.25 2.29
CA ILE A 40 6.84 -6.56 1.65
C ILE A 40 5.64 -7.35 2.19
N ALA A 41 5.35 -8.52 1.66
CA ALA A 41 4.24 -9.39 2.12
C ALA A 41 4.25 -9.64 3.64
N PHE A 42 5.41 -9.58 4.30
CA PHE A 42 5.57 -9.72 5.75
C PHE A 42 4.81 -8.65 6.55
N SER A 43 4.48 -7.50 5.96
CA SER A 43 3.62 -6.48 6.58
C SER A 43 2.25 -7.02 6.95
N TRP A 44 1.78 -8.02 6.23
CA TRP A 44 0.49 -8.70 6.44
C TRP A 44 0.56 -9.93 7.35
N ARG A 45 1.71 -10.22 8.01
CA ARG A 45 1.92 -11.43 8.83
C ARG A 45 0.80 -11.69 9.84
N HIS A 46 0.29 -10.64 10.47
CA HIS A 46 -0.80 -10.75 11.45
C HIS A 46 -2.12 -11.13 10.79
N GLN A 47 -2.44 -10.52 9.65
CA GLN A 47 -3.65 -10.81 8.89
C GLN A 47 -3.57 -12.19 8.25
N ILE A 48 -2.43 -12.58 7.68
CA ILE A 48 -2.22 -13.93 7.14
C ILE A 48 -2.57 -14.98 8.19
N LYS A 49 -2.04 -14.84 9.41
CA LYS A 49 -2.31 -15.76 10.52
C LYS A 49 -3.79 -15.74 10.91
N ALA A 50 -4.32 -14.58 11.29
CA ALA A 50 -5.67 -14.46 11.83
C ALA A 50 -6.75 -14.90 10.83
N LEU A 51 -6.61 -14.52 9.56
CA LEU A 51 -7.58 -14.84 8.51
C LEU A 51 -7.52 -16.33 8.13
N SER A 52 -6.33 -16.91 8.04
CA SER A 52 -6.19 -18.34 7.73
C SER A 52 -6.68 -19.23 8.87
N GLU A 53 -6.44 -18.87 10.13
CA GLU A 53 -6.99 -19.57 11.30
C GLU A 53 -8.53 -19.49 11.38
N ALA A 54 -9.10 -18.41 10.83
CA ALA A 54 -10.56 -18.27 10.66
C ALA A 54 -11.12 -19.03 9.43
N GLY A 55 -10.30 -19.84 8.75
CA GLY A 55 -10.72 -20.66 7.62
C GLY A 55 -10.81 -19.90 6.28
N VAL A 56 -10.12 -18.77 6.15
CA VAL A 56 -10.08 -17.99 4.91
C VAL A 56 -8.79 -18.28 4.15
N ARG A 57 -8.89 -18.57 2.85
CA ARG A 57 -7.72 -18.65 1.97
C ARG A 57 -7.16 -17.25 1.74
N VAL A 58 -5.86 -17.08 2.03
CA VAL A 58 -5.13 -15.81 1.96
C VAL A 58 -3.90 -15.97 1.09
N ILE A 59 -3.70 -15.06 0.17
CA ILE A 59 -2.52 -14.98 -0.70
C ILE A 59 -1.87 -13.61 -0.48
N ALA A 60 -0.57 -13.56 -0.21
CA ALA A 60 0.17 -12.32 0.00
C ALA A 60 1.42 -12.32 -0.89
N PRO A 61 1.41 -11.67 -2.05
CA PRO A 61 2.61 -11.54 -2.88
C PRO A 61 3.58 -10.50 -2.33
N ASP A 62 4.88 -10.76 -2.49
CA ASP A 62 5.83 -9.67 -2.64
C ASP A 62 5.59 -9.08 -4.03
N GLN A 63 5.14 -7.85 -4.11
CA GLN A 63 4.75 -7.27 -5.39
C GLN A 63 6.00 -6.92 -6.23
N ARG A 64 5.82 -6.68 -7.55
CA ARG A 64 6.89 -6.35 -8.51
C ARG A 64 7.87 -5.31 -7.94
N GLY A 65 9.15 -5.68 -7.90
CA GLY A 65 10.21 -4.80 -7.39
C GLY A 65 10.55 -4.97 -5.92
N TYR A 66 9.88 -5.89 -5.21
CA TYR A 66 10.06 -6.08 -3.77
C TYR A 66 10.39 -7.53 -3.40
N GLY A 67 11.04 -7.68 -2.24
CA GLY A 67 11.24 -8.96 -1.57
C GLY A 67 11.80 -10.05 -2.49
N ALA A 68 11.07 -11.17 -2.59
CA ALA A 68 11.44 -12.33 -3.38
C ALA A 68 11.00 -12.26 -4.87
N THR A 69 10.40 -11.14 -5.29
CA THR A 69 9.91 -10.94 -6.66
C THR A 69 10.95 -10.23 -7.53
N ASP A 70 10.94 -10.52 -8.82
CA ASP A 70 11.82 -9.92 -9.80
C ASP A 70 11.70 -8.38 -9.85
N ARG A 71 12.80 -7.77 -10.28
CA ARG A 71 12.98 -6.32 -10.34
C ARG A 71 13.42 -5.90 -11.75
N PRO A 72 12.49 -5.74 -12.71
CA PRO A 72 12.80 -5.24 -14.04
C PRO A 72 13.56 -3.91 -14.00
N GLU A 73 14.43 -3.68 -14.97
CA GLU A 73 15.30 -2.49 -14.97
C GLU A 73 14.58 -1.20 -15.40
N LYS A 74 13.60 -1.33 -16.31
CA LYS A 74 12.92 -0.18 -16.90
C LYS A 74 11.86 0.38 -15.97
N VAL A 75 11.78 1.70 -15.88
CA VAL A 75 10.77 2.39 -15.07
C VAL A 75 9.36 2.03 -15.51
N GLU A 76 9.11 2.00 -16.83
CA GLU A 76 7.82 1.71 -17.43
C GLU A 76 7.29 0.30 -17.16
N ASP A 77 8.15 -0.64 -16.77
CA ASP A 77 7.74 -1.99 -16.38
C ASP A 77 6.97 -1.99 -15.02
N TYR A 78 6.94 -0.86 -14.33
CA TYR A 78 6.26 -0.67 -13.03
C TYR A 78 4.99 0.19 -13.15
N ASP A 79 4.44 0.37 -14.34
CA ASP A 79 3.18 1.07 -14.52
C ASP A 79 2.00 0.24 -13.99
N ILE A 80 0.86 0.91 -13.77
CA ILE A 80 -0.31 0.29 -13.14
C ILE A 80 -0.90 -0.87 -13.97
N GLU A 81 -0.70 -0.88 -15.28
CA GLU A 81 -1.12 -1.97 -16.15
C GLU A 81 -0.32 -3.24 -15.83
N ASN A 82 0.99 -3.12 -15.69
CA ASN A 82 1.85 -4.24 -15.29
C ASN A 82 1.55 -4.71 -13.86
N LEU A 83 1.41 -3.77 -12.90
CA LEU A 83 1.15 -4.12 -11.50
C LEU A 83 -0.19 -4.86 -11.33
N THR A 84 -1.23 -4.46 -12.07
CA THR A 84 -2.53 -5.17 -12.03
C THR A 84 -2.51 -6.49 -12.81
N ALA A 85 -1.78 -6.55 -13.93
CA ALA A 85 -1.60 -7.78 -14.70
C ALA A 85 -0.84 -8.86 -13.93
N ASP A 86 0.10 -8.48 -13.08
CA ASP A 86 0.82 -9.40 -12.17
C ASP A 86 -0.15 -10.13 -11.25
N LEU A 87 -1.11 -9.40 -10.67
CA LEU A 87 -2.11 -9.98 -9.77
C LEU A 87 -3.08 -10.89 -10.52
N VAL A 88 -3.46 -10.54 -11.75
CA VAL A 88 -4.25 -11.44 -12.62
C VAL A 88 -3.47 -12.71 -12.91
N GLY A 89 -2.20 -12.59 -13.32
CA GLY A 89 -1.33 -13.73 -13.56
C GLY A 89 -1.15 -14.63 -12.32
N LEU A 90 -1.10 -14.06 -11.13
CA LEU A 90 -1.07 -14.82 -9.87
C LEU A 90 -2.38 -15.61 -9.66
N LEU A 91 -3.55 -15.00 -9.94
CA LEU A 91 -4.82 -15.72 -9.89
C LEU A 91 -4.85 -16.88 -10.91
N ASP A 92 -4.35 -16.65 -12.12
CA ASP A 92 -4.29 -17.68 -13.18
C ASP A 92 -3.40 -18.85 -12.75
N HIS A 93 -2.22 -18.56 -12.22
CA HIS A 93 -1.29 -19.57 -11.69
C HIS A 93 -1.94 -20.43 -10.60
N LEU A 94 -2.77 -19.83 -9.74
CA LEU A 94 -3.44 -20.49 -8.63
C LEU A 94 -4.81 -21.12 -9.01
N ASN A 95 -5.22 -21.01 -10.27
CA ASN A 95 -6.55 -21.41 -10.77
C ASN A 95 -7.69 -20.76 -9.96
N ILE A 96 -7.59 -19.45 -9.72
CA ILE A 96 -8.59 -18.65 -9.02
C ILE A 96 -9.31 -17.78 -10.05
N ASP A 97 -10.62 -17.92 -10.13
CA ASP A 97 -11.45 -17.10 -11.05
C ASP A 97 -11.53 -15.65 -10.56
N LYS A 98 -11.95 -15.45 -9.31
CA LYS A 98 -12.10 -14.13 -8.68
C LYS A 98 -11.55 -14.10 -7.27
N ALA A 99 -11.04 -12.94 -6.85
CA ALA A 99 -10.58 -12.71 -5.49
C ALA A 99 -11.13 -11.39 -4.91
N ILE A 100 -11.07 -11.28 -3.59
CA ILE A 100 -11.20 -10.02 -2.87
C ILE A 100 -9.79 -9.46 -2.70
N PHE A 101 -9.55 -8.27 -3.23
CA PHE A 101 -8.25 -7.62 -3.12
C PHE A 101 -8.22 -6.67 -1.94
N VAL A 102 -7.22 -6.81 -1.08
CA VAL A 102 -6.98 -5.98 0.11
C VAL A 102 -5.67 -5.25 -0.08
N GLY A 103 -5.63 -3.95 0.03
CA GLY A 103 -4.41 -3.18 -0.22
C GLY A 103 -4.18 -2.06 0.76
N HIS A 104 -2.93 -1.91 1.20
CA HIS A 104 -2.46 -0.82 2.05
C HIS A 104 -1.49 0.07 1.27
N ASP A 105 -1.52 1.39 1.47
CA ASP A 105 -0.66 2.38 0.82
C ASP A 105 -0.67 2.21 -0.71
N TRP A 106 0.47 1.98 -1.38
CA TRP A 106 0.52 1.68 -2.81
C TRP A 106 -0.25 0.42 -3.19
N GLY A 107 -0.26 -0.59 -2.31
CA GLY A 107 -1.13 -1.76 -2.51
C GLY A 107 -2.60 -1.37 -2.60
N GLY A 108 -3.03 -0.35 -1.83
CA GLY A 108 -4.36 0.25 -1.94
C GLY A 108 -4.60 0.89 -3.32
N PHE A 109 -3.66 1.71 -3.82
CA PHE A 109 -3.78 2.27 -5.17
C PHE A 109 -3.93 1.18 -6.23
N ILE A 110 -3.19 0.07 -6.12
CA ILE A 110 -3.27 -1.04 -7.08
C ILE A 110 -4.62 -1.75 -6.98
N VAL A 111 -5.08 -2.12 -5.77
CA VAL A 111 -6.32 -2.89 -5.63
C VAL A 111 -7.56 -2.12 -6.07
N TRP A 112 -7.57 -0.79 -5.92
CA TRP A 112 -8.65 0.04 -6.47
C TRP A 112 -8.65 0.09 -8.01
N GLN A 113 -7.52 -0.17 -8.66
CA GLN A 113 -7.46 -0.26 -10.13
C GLN A 113 -7.90 -1.62 -10.66
N MET A 114 -7.89 -2.68 -9.82
CA MET A 114 -8.28 -4.02 -10.25
C MET A 114 -9.72 -4.09 -10.83
N PRO A 115 -10.77 -3.58 -10.17
CA PRO A 115 -12.13 -3.64 -10.73
C PRO A 115 -12.33 -2.74 -11.96
N LEU A 116 -11.50 -1.74 -12.16
CA LEU A 116 -11.57 -0.84 -13.31
C LEU A 116 -10.94 -1.46 -14.57
N ARG A 117 -9.89 -2.26 -14.39
CA ARG A 117 -9.09 -2.85 -15.48
C ARG A 117 -9.41 -4.33 -15.71
N HIS A 118 -9.76 -5.05 -14.64
CA HIS A 118 -10.01 -6.50 -14.65
C HIS A 118 -11.30 -6.87 -13.89
N PRO A 119 -12.47 -6.28 -14.24
CA PRO A 119 -13.71 -6.43 -13.47
C PRO A 119 -14.17 -7.88 -13.32
N SER A 120 -13.88 -8.74 -14.29
CA SER A 120 -14.22 -10.17 -14.23
C SER A 120 -13.42 -10.96 -13.17
N ARG A 121 -12.30 -10.41 -12.68
CA ARG A 121 -11.40 -11.08 -11.73
C ARG A 121 -11.59 -10.61 -10.29
N VAL A 122 -12.48 -9.65 -10.04
CA VAL A 122 -12.67 -9.00 -8.73
C VAL A 122 -14.03 -9.36 -8.15
N ALA A 123 -14.03 -9.94 -6.95
CA ALA A 123 -15.22 -10.17 -6.16
C ALA A 123 -15.53 -8.98 -5.24
N GLY A 124 -14.50 -8.31 -4.73
CA GLY A 124 -14.62 -7.14 -3.86
C GLY A 124 -13.26 -6.46 -3.64
N VAL A 125 -13.28 -5.26 -3.06
CA VAL A 125 -12.06 -4.48 -2.74
C VAL A 125 -12.10 -4.02 -1.29
N ILE A 126 -10.97 -4.10 -0.62
CA ILE A 126 -10.75 -3.51 0.70
C ILE A 126 -9.53 -2.59 0.64
N GLY A 127 -9.75 -1.30 0.77
CA GLY A 127 -8.68 -0.33 0.95
C GLY A 127 -8.33 -0.20 2.43
N VAL A 128 -7.05 -0.22 2.75
CA VAL A 128 -6.53 0.11 4.09
C VAL A 128 -5.70 1.37 3.97
N ASN A 129 -6.12 2.43 4.62
CA ASN A 129 -5.63 3.82 4.58
C ASN A 129 -5.81 4.51 3.22
N THR A 130 -5.63 3.83 2.11
CA THR A 130 -5.60 4.42 0.77
C THR A 130 -7.00 4.48 0.17
N PRO A 131 -7.56 5.67 -0.07
CA PRO A 131 -8.86 5.81 -0.72
C PRO A 131 -8.78 5.55 -2.22
N HIS A 132 -9.93 5.21 -2.82
CA HIS A 132 -10.11 5.38 -4.25
C HIS A 132 -10.43 6.84 -4.57
N THR A 133 -9.76 7.38 -5.59
CA THR A 133 -9.96 8.77 -6.01
C THR A 133 -10.23 8.86 -7.51
N PRO A 134 -11.03 9.84 -7.95
CA PRO A 134 -11.21 10.07 -9.38
C PRO A 134 -9.89 10.51 -10.02
N ARG A 135 -9.81 10.36 -11.35
CA ARG A 135 -8.68 10.87 -12.11
C ARG A 135 -8.55 12.38 -11.91
N THR A 136 -7.35 12.85 -11.60
CA THR A 136 -7.06 14.27 -11.46
C THR A 136 -7.24 15.03 -12.79
N PRO A 137 -7.62 16.31 -12.76
CA PRO A 137 -7.86 17.12 -13.99
C PRO A 137 -6.58 17.37 -14.79
N SER A 138 -5.42 17.30 -14.15
CA SER A 138 -4.10 17.47 -14.78
C SER A 138 -3.10 16.50 -14.16
N ASP A 139 -1.86 16.49 -14.67
CA ASP A 139 -0.78 15.62 -14.19
C ASP A 139 -0.63 15.67 -12.68
N PRO A 140 -0.73 14.51 -11.99
CA PRO A 140 -0.66 14.46 -10.52
C PRO A 140 0.67 14.96 -9.97
N ILE A 141 1.78 14.74 -10.66
CA ILE A 141 3.11 15.23 -10.20
C ILE A 141 3.16 16.76 -10.25
N GLY A 142 2.61 17.37 -11.30
CA GLY A 142 2.50 18.83 -11.40
C GLY A 142 1.65 19.43 -10.28
N LEU A 143 0.49 18.81 -10.00
CA LEU A 143 -0.40 19.25 -8.92
C LEU A 143 0.26 19.12 -7.53
N LEU A 144 0.98 18.03 -7.29
CA LEU A 144 1.70 17.80 -6.03
C LEU A 144 2.82 18.82 -5.83
N ARG A 145 3.60 19.12 -6.86
CA ARG A 145 4.63 20.17 -6.83
C ARG A 145 4.05 21.55 -6.54
N GLN A 146 2.94 21.88 -7.21
CA GLN A 146 2.27 23.15 -6.98
C GLN A 146 1.77 23.30 -5.53
N ARG A 147 1.26 22.21 -4.95
CA ARG A 147 0.67 22.21 -3.61
C ARG A 147 1.70 22.15 -2.50
N TYR A 148 2.71 21.27 -2.63
CA TYR A 148 3.65 20.92 -1.55
C TYR A 148 5.10 21.33 -1.84
N GLY A 149 5.42 21.75 -3.06
CA GLY A 149 6.78 22.08 -3.48
C GLY A 149 7.61 20.88 -3.90
N ASP A 150 8.82 21.16 -4.42
CA ASP A 150 9.75 20.13 -4.90
C ASP A 150 10.43 19.33 -3.77
N HIS A 151 10.26 19.76 -2.50
CA HIS A 151 10.77 19.01 -1.35
C HIS A 151 9.90 17.79 -0.99
N LEU A 152 8.67 17.71 -1.50
CA LEU A 152 7.83 16.52 -1.32
C LEU A 152 8.55 15.28 -1.86
N TYR A 153 8.57 14.18 -1.08
CA TYR A 153 9.27 12.96 -1.47
C TYR A 153 8.82 12.40 -2.83
N ILE A 154 7.52 12.49 -3.17
CA ILE A 154 7.00 12.06 -4.47
C ILE A 154 7.62 12.86 -5.62
N ALA A 155 7.80 14.18 -5.44
CA ALA A 155 8.47 15.02 -6.43
C ALA A 155 9.96 14.69 -6.54
N GLN A 156 10.62 14.41 -5.41
CA GLN A 156 12.03 14.00 -5.37
C GLN A 156 12.26 12.62 -6.02
N PHE A 157 11.28 11.70 -5.94
CA PHE A 157 11.36 10.39 -6.58
C PHE A 157 11.36 10.47 -8.12
N GLN A 158 10.93 11.60 -8.69
CA GLN A 158 11.00 11.85 -10.14
C GLN A 158 12.42 12.22 -10.62
N ASP A 159 13.39 12.37 -9.71
CA ASP A 159 14.76 12.75 -10.03
C ASP A 159 15.44 11.70 -10.94
N PRO A 160 15.90 12.07 -12.16
CA PRO A 160 16.56 11.14 -13.07
C PRO A 160 17.91 10.64 -12.54
N GLU A 161 18.55 11.38 -11.63
CA GLU A 161 19.81 10.97 -10.97
C GLU A 161 19.59 9.97 -9.84
N ARG A 162 18.35 9.66 -9.50
CA ARG A 162 17.95 8.69 -8.46
C ARG A 162 18.61 8.97 -7.10
N ARG A 163 18.68 10.24 -6.71
CA ARG A 163 19.30 10.63 -5.44
C ARG A 163 18.57 10.06 -4.21
N ALA A 164 17.23 9.99 -4.27
CA ALA A 164 16.43 9.39 -3.20
C ALA A 164 16.74 7.89 -3.04
N ASP A 165 16.81 7.15 -4.15
CA ASP A 165 17.16 5.73 -4.15
C ASP A 165 18.51 5.50 -3.45
N LYS A 166 19.54 6.24 -3.84
CA LYS A 166 20.88 6.15 -3.25
C LYS A 166 20.90 6.46 -1.74
N ILE A 167 20.10 7.42 -1.29
CA ILE A 167 19.97 7.75 0.12
C ILE A 167 19.38 6.56 0.90
N PHE A 168 18.28 5.99 0.45
CA PHE A 168 17.64 4.87 1.14
C PHE A 168 18.48 3.59 1.05
N ASP A 169 19.03 3.26 -0.12
CA ASP A 169 19.87 2.07 -0.31
C ASP A 169 21.13 2.09 0.58
N SER A 170 21.70 3.27 0.80
CA SER A 170 22.86 3.42 1.69
C SER A 170 22.51 3.42 3.19
N ARG A 171 21.21 3.46 3.56
CA ARG A 171 20.71 3.64 4.93
C ARG A 171 19.50 2.76 5.23
N VAL A 172 19.53 1.51 4.80
CA VAL A 172 18.36 0.61 4.90
C VAL A 172 17.83 0.50 6.33
N GLU A 173 18.68 0.25 7.30
CA GLU A 173 18.28 0.12 8.72
C GLU A 173 17.71 1.43 9.26
N GLN A 174 18.33 2.56 8.96
CA GLN A 174 17.90 3.89 9.38
C GLN A 174 16.56 4.27 8.72
N THR A 175 16.36 3.86 7.46
CA THR A 175 15.11 4.07 6.72
C THR A 175 13.94 3.36 7.42
N PHE A 176 14.11 2.10 7.77
CA PHE A 176 13.07 1.36 8.48
C PHE A 176 12.88 1.85 9.91
N ASP A 177 13.93 2.21 10.63
CA ASP A 177 13.82 2.80 11.97
C ASP A 177 13.10 4.15 11.95
N PHE A 178 13.21 4.92 10.86
CA PHE A 178 12.48 6.17 10.65
C PHE A 178 10.99 5.93 10.34
N PHE A 179 10.68 5.03 9.40
CA PHE A 179 9.30 4.85 8.92
C PHE A 179 8.44 3.99 9.87
N MET A 180 8.99 2.91 10.44
CA MET A 180 8.21 1.94 11.21
C MET A 180 7.99 2.39 12.67
N ARG A 181 7.33 3.56 12.79
CA ARG A 181 7.00 4.19 14.07
C ARG A 181 5.54 4.59 14.13
N LYS A 182 4.97 4.52 15.34
CA LYS A 182 3.62 5.05 15.60
C LYS A 182 3.57 6.56 15.37
N PRO A 183 2.41 7.14 15.05
CA PRO A 183 2.27 8.58 14.94
C PRO A 183 2.59 9.27 16.28
N MET A 184 2.95 10.56 16.21
CA MET A 184 3.04 11.37 17.43
C MET A 184 1.66 11.45 18.10
N PRO A 185 1.59 11.38 19.45
CA PRO A 185 0.34 11.64 20.15
C PRO A 185 -0.25 13.01 19.77
N GLN A 186 -1.57 13.10 19.56
CA GLN A 186 -2.24 14.32 19.07
C GLN A 186 -1.97 15.56 19.93
N ASN A 187 -1.78 15.41 21.25
CA ASN A 187 -1.43 16.49 22.18
C ASN A 187 0.00 17.02 22.03
N LYS A 188 0.82 16.41 21.18
CA LYS A 188 2.20 16.82 20.84
C LYS A 188 2.41 17.10 19.35
N ALA A 189 1.38 16.85 18.52
CA ALA A 189 1.45 17.13 17.09
C ALA A 189 1.33 18.65 16.83
N PRO A 190 2.07 19.23 15.86
CA PRO A 190 1.83 20.60 15.43
C PRO A 190 0.39 20.74 14.92
N GLU A 191 -0.29 21.86 15.22
CA GLU A 191 -1.64 22.12 14.73
C GLU A 191 -1.69 22.05 13.20
N ALA A 192 -2.58 21.18 12.70
CA ALA A 192 -2.80 21.04 11.28
C ALA A 192 -3.40 22.34 10.71
N GLY A 193 -2.76 22.90 9.68
CA GLY A 193 -3.28 24.11 9.02
C GLY A 193 -4.55 23.81 8.22
N GLU A 194 -5.56 24.64 8.39
CA GLU A 194 -6.83 24.58 7.65
C GLU A 194 -6.61 24.83 6.15
N GLY A 195 -6.99 23.89 5.31
CA GLY A 195 -7.05 24.03 3.86
C GLY A 195 -7.85 22.87 3.25
N PRO A 196 -8.59 23.11 2.14
CA PRO A 196 -9.38 22.05 1.53
C PRO A 196 -8.50 20.89 1.05
N PRO A 197 -8.94 19.63 1.21
CA PRO A 197 -8.17 18.46 0.78
C PRO A 197 -7.96 18.47 -0.74
N ALA A 198 -6.73 18.22 -1.18
CA ALA A 198 -6.49 17.87 -2.57
C ALA A 198 -6.92 16.42 -2.80
N ALA A 199 -7.61 16.17 -3.90
CA ALA A 199 -8.05 14.83 -4.24
C ALA A 199 -6.88 13.82 -4.14
N GLY A 200 -7.00 12.87 -3.24
CA GLY A 200 -6.16 11.70 -3.14
C GLY A 200 -4.94 11.76 -2.21
N LEU A 201 -4.49 12.94 -1.77
CA LEU A 201 -3.43 13.06 -0.76
C LEU A 201 -3.84 14.15 0.23
N GLY A 202 -4.51 13.75 1.29
CA GLY A 202 -5.11 14.65 2.28
C GLY A 202 -4.13 15.28 3.28
N ALA A 203 -2.81 15.14 3.08
CA ALA A 203 -1.81 15.69 3.99
C ALA A 203 -1.84 17.22 4.04
N SER A 204 -1.64 17.79 5.22
CA SER A 204 -1.51 19.23 5.42
C SER A 204 -0.33 19.78 4.60
N PRO A 205 -0.48 20.94 3.92
CA PRO A 205 0.63 21.62 3.23
C PRO A 205 1.79 22.01 4.15
N LYS A 206 1.56 22.06 5.46
CA LYS A 206 2.61 22.35 6.46
C LYS A 206 3.42 21.11 6.86
N LEU A 207 2.98 19.90 6.47
CA LEU A 207 3.71 18.68 6.81
C LEU A 207 4.98 18.58 5.96
N ASN A 208 6.12 18.53 6.62
CA ASN A 208 7.38 18.27 5.94
C ASN A 208 7.46 16.79 5.58
N MET A 209 7.39 16.48 4.29
CA MET A 209 7.50 15.12 3.72
C MET A 209 8.74 14.99 2.82
N ALA A 210 9.83 15.65 3.17
CA ALA A 210 11.12 15.50 2.51
C ALA A 210 11.84 14.23 3.01
N PHE A 211 11.21 13.07 2.84
CA PHE A 211 11.65 11.81 3.44
C PHE A 211 13.12 11.45 3.15
N PRO A 212 13.66 11.63 1.94
CA PRO A 212 15.09 11.35 1.71
C PRO A 212 16.02 12.15 2.64
N GLN A 213 15.75 13.46 2.81
CA GLN A 213 16.56 14.32 3.69
C GLN A 213 16.31 14.01 5.16
N MET A 214 15.06 13.72 5.52
CA MET A 214 14.72 13.35 6.89
C MET A 214 15.41 12.05 7.30
N VAL A 215 15.42 11.03 6.43
CA VAL A 215 16.17 9.79 6.67
C VAL A 215 17.68 10.04 6.70
N ALA A 216 18.21 10.89 5.81
CA ALA A 216 19.65 11.20 5.81
C ALA A 216 20.14 11.85 7.10
N GLY A 217 19.30 12.69 7.72
CA GLY A 217 19.60 13.39 9.00
C GLY A 217 19.03 12.70 10.24
N TYR A 218 18.43 11.52 10.10
CA TYR A 218 17.71 10.87 11.19
C TYR A 218 18.63 10.31 12.28
N ASP A 219 18.34 10.67 13.55
CA ASP A 219 18.88 10.01 14.74
C ASP A 219 17.74 9.35 15.53
N GLY A 220 17.64 8.04 15.41
CA GLY A 220 16.60 7.25 16.07
C GLY A 220 16.64 7.29 17.60
N LYS A 221 17.75 7.74 18.22
CA LYS A 221 17.85 7.91 19.67
C LYS A 221 17.06 9.14 20.16
N LEU A 222 16.89 10.12 19.29
CA LEU A 222 16.16 11.35 19.58
C LEU A 222 14.69 11.30 19.18
N ASP A 223 14.25 10.22 18.50
CA ASP A 223 12.88 10.08 18.05
C ASP A 223 11.97 9.58 19.18
N PRO A 224 11.02 10.40 19.66
CA PRO A 224 10.13 10.04 20.76
C PRO A 224 9.03 9.04 20.36
N ARG A 225 8.85 8.75 19.05
CA ARG A 225 7.82 7.86 18.56
C ARG A 225 8.12 6.41 18.91
N GLU A 226 7.10 5.67 19.30
CA GLU A 226 7.20 4.25 19.62
C GLU A 226 7.45 3.42 18.35
N LYS A 227 8.35 2.44 18.43
CA LYS A 227 8.60 1.47 17.34
C LYS A 227 7.43 0.51 17.22
N ILE A 228 7.01 0.27 15.98
CA ILE A 228 5.96 -0.70 15.67
C ILE A 228 6.52 -2.12 15.62
N LEU A 229 7.73 -2.27 15.08
CA LEU A 229 8.37 -3.56 14.86
C LEU A 229 9.28 -3.95 16.02
N LYS A 230 9.26 -5.23 16.39
CA LYS A 230 10.28 -5.83 17.23
C LYS A 230 11.62 -5.92 16.47
N PRO A 231 12.77 -6.01 17.16
CA PRO A 231 14.07 -6.09 16.49
C PRO A 231 14.18 -7.18 15.43
N GLU A 232 13.66 -8.38 15.71
CA GLU A 232 13.66 -9.50 14.78
C GLU A 232 12.73 -9.30 13.58
N GLU A 233 11.63 -8.56 13.73
CA GLU A 233 10.72 -8.20 12.65
C GLU A 233 11.33 -7.12 11.75
N MET A 234 11.99 -6.11 12.37
CA MET A 234 12.76 -5.10 11.66
C MET A 234 13.81 -5.74 10.75
N GLN A 235 14.51 -6.77 11.26
CA GLN A 235 15.56 -7.45 10.50
C GLN A 235 15.03 -8.14 9.24
N VAL A 236 13.75 -8.59 9.21
CA VAL A 236 13.13 -9.17 8.02
C VAL A 236 13.06 -8.12 6.90
N PHE A 237 12.55 -6.92 7.20
CA PHE A 237 12.49 -5.81 6.23
C PHE A 237 13.90 -5.38 5.79
N VAL A 238 14.79 -5.18 6.73
CA VAL A 238 16.19 -4.77 6.44
C VAL A 238 16.87 -5.77 5.51
N ASN A 239 16.76 -7.08 5.79
CA ASN A 239 17.36 -8.11 4.95
C ASN A 239 16.77 -8.13 3.55
N ALA A 240 15.44 -8.00 3.42
CA ALA A 240 14.78 -7.95 2.14
C ALA A 240 15.25 -6.75 1.30
N PHE A 241 15.29 -5.56 1.90
CA PHE A 241 15.66 -4.33 1.19
C PHE A 241 17.17 -4.18 0.96
N LYS A 242 18.03 -4.81 1.76
CA LYS A 242 19.47 -4.95 1.43
C LYS A 242 19.68 -5.73 0.12
N VAL A 243 18.76 -6.61 -0.24
CA VAL A 243 18.80 -7.38 -1.50
C VAL A 243 18.04 -6.68 -2.63
N SER A 244 16.83 -6.17 -2.35
CA SER A 244 15.98 -5.56 -3.39
C SER A 244 16.32 -4.11 -3.69
N GLY A 245 16.89 -3.38 -2.74
CA GLY A 245 16.95 -1.92 -2.80
C GLY A 245 15.57 -1.27 -2.76
N PHE A 246 15.53 0.06 -2.91
CA PHE A 246 14.29 0.84 -2.92
C PHE A 246 13.84 1.25 -4.33
N THR A 247 14.71 1.11 -5.33
CA THR A 247 14.46 1.58 -6.71
C THR A 247 13.20 0.96 -7.31
N GLY A 248 12.96 -0.36 -7.12
CA GLY A 248 11.77 -1.04 -7.63
C GLY A 248 10.48 -0.38 -7.15
N GLY A 249 10.38 -0.15 -5.83
CA GLY A 249 9.22 0.52 -5.23
C GLY A 249 9.10 1.99 -5.62
N ILE A 250 10.21 2.72 -5.72
CA ILE A 250 10.22 4.13 -6.16
C ILE A 250 9.77 4.25 -7.62
N ASN A 251 10.02 3.25 -8.46
CA ASN A 251 9.55 3.24 -9.85
C ASN A 251 8.03 3.25 -9.97
N TRP A 252 7.27 2.80 -8.97
CA TRP A 252 5.81 2.95 -8.94
C TRP A 252 5.40 4.43 -8.94
N TYR A 253 6.07 5.26 -8.14
CA TYR A 253 5.86 6.72 -8.12
C TYR A 253 6.30 7.39 -9.42
N ARG A 254 7.37 6.91 -10.07
CA ARG A 254 7.85 7.42 -11.36
C ARG A 254 6.85 7.22 -12.50
N ASN A 255 5.94 6.26 -12.34
CA ASN A 255 4.89 5.99 -13.32
C ASN A 255 3.59 6.81 -13.08
N MET A 256 3.51 7.67 -12.08
CA MET A 256 2.27 8.41 -11.78
C MET A 256 1.76 9.24 -12.96
N THR A 257 2.63 10.02 -13.63
CA THR A 257 2.30 10.77 -14.84
C THR A 257 1.86 9.84 -15.97
N ARG A 258 2.64 8.79 -16.27
CA ARG A 258 2.31 7.79 -17.28
C ARG A 258 0.97 7.10 -17.03
N ASN A 259 0.70 6.71 -15.79
CA ASN A 259 -0.57 6.09 -15.39
C ASN A 259 -1.74 7.06 -15.61
N TRP A 260 -1.56 8.33 -15.27
CA TRP A 260 -2.55 9.37 -15.49
C TRP A 260 -2.83 9.60 -16.98
N GLU A 261 -1.79 9.74 -17.81
CA GLU A 261 -1.92 9.91 -19.26
C GLU A 261 -2.72 8.76 -19.88
N ARG A 262 -2.47 7.53 -19.45
CA ARG A 262 -3.08 6.32 -20.02
C ARG A 262 -4.46 5.97 -19.43
N SER A 263 -4.93 6.69 -18.42
CA SER A 263 -6.22 6.42 -17.75
C SER A 263 -7.40 7.28 -18.23
N GLY A 264 -7.21 8.16 -19.22
CA GLY A 264 -8.24 9.10 -19.65
C GLY A 264 -9.53 8.50 -20.19
N HIS A 265 -9.48 7.23 -20.63
CA HIS A 265 -10.62 6.47 -21.16
C HIS A 265 -11.30 5.56 -20.11
N ILE A 266 -10.77 5.48 -18.90
CA ILE A 266 -11.26 4.57 -17.85
C ILE A 266 -12.41 5.25 -17.09
N ASP A 267 -13.52 4.53 -16.94
CA ASP A 267 -14.55 4.89 -15.97
C ASP A 267 -14.06 4.56 -14.55
N HIS A 268 -13.90 5.59 -13.74
CA HIS A 268 -13.39 5.46 -12.37
C HIS A 268 -14.44 4.98 -11.35
N THR A 269 -15.60 4.53 -11.79
CA THR A 269 -16.64 4.01 -10.89
C THR A 269 -16.37 2.55 -10.51
N VAL A 270 -16.11 2.29 -9.25
CA VAL A 270 -15.94 0.92 -8.70
C VAL A 270 -17.31 0.33 -8.38
N ARG A 271 -17.70 -0.73 -9.09
CA ARG A 271 -19.04 -1.35 -8.99
C ARG A 271 -19.09 -2.67 -8.23
N VAL A 272 -18.02 -3.01 -7.52
CA VAL A 272 -17.96 -4.21 -6.67
C VAL A 272 -18.13 -3.83 -5.20
N PRO A 273 -18.62 -4.76 -4.34
CA PRO A 273 -18.66 -4.54 -2.91
C PRO A 273 -17.30 -4.07 -2.38
N SER A 274 -17.30 -3.01 -1.60
CA SER A 274 -16.05 -2.37 -1.16
C SER A 274 -16.08 -2.00 0.32
N LEU A 275 -14.92 -2.09 0.97
CA LEU A 275 -14.69 -1.63 2.33
C LEU A 275 -13.49 -0.68 2.34
N MET A 276 -13.64 0.47 3.01
CA MET A 276 -12.55 1.39 3.29
C MET A 276 -12.25 1.40 4.79
N ILE A 277 -11.09 0.89 5.18
CA ILE A 277 -10.55 0.95 6.54
C ILE A 277 -9.63 2.18 6.62
N MET A 278 -10.02 3.14 7.45
CA MET A 278 -9.31 4.41 7.67
C MET A 278 -8.58 4.38 9.00
N ALA A 279 -7.48 5.12 9.12
CA ALA A 279 -6.74 5.29 10.37
C ALA A 279 -6.85 6.72 10.87
N GLU A 280 -7.21 6.89 12.14
CA GLU A 280 -7.48 8.20 12.76
C GLU A 280 -6.29 9.17 12.67
N ASN A 281 -5.07 8.67 12.83
CA ASN A 281 -3.85 9.47 12.93
C ASN A 281 -2.90 9.31 11.73
N ASP A 282 -3.41 8.84 10.58
CA ASP A 282 -2.58 8.79 9.37
C ASP A 282 -2.33 10.20 8.83
N ALA A 283 -1.09 10.67 8.92
CA ALA A 283 -0.70 12.00 8.44
C ALA A 283 -0.50 12.06 6.92
N VAL A 284 -0.32 10.92 6.25
CA VAL A 284 -0.12 10.81 4.79
C VAL A 284 -1.46 10.65 4.08
N LEU A 285 -2.32 9.77 4.61
CA LEU A 285 -3.63 9.43 4.05
C LEU A 285 -4.71 9.59 5.15
N PRO A 286 -5.00 10.82 5.59
CA PRO A 286 -5.94 11.06 6.67
C PRO A 286 -7.36 10.64 6.30
N PRO A 287 -8.24 10.37 7.28
CA PRO A 287 -9.63 9.95 7.04
C PRO A 287 -10.40 10.88 6.10
N SER A 288 -10.11 12.19 6.13
CA SER A 288 -10.73 13.17 5.23
C SER A 288 -10.42 12.96 3.74
N SER A 289 -9.36 12.21 3.41
CA SER A 289 -9.08 11.83 2.02
C SER A 289 -10.10 10.85 1.43
N CYS A 290 -10.95 10.25 2.29
CA CYS A 290 -12.04 9.36 1.90
C CYS A 290 -13.39 10.10 1.73
N ASP A 291 -13.43 11.43 1.91
CA ASP A 291 -14.65 12.21 1.77
C ASP A 291 -15.12 12.21 0.30
N GLY A 292 -16.41 11.95 0.09
CA GLY A 292 -17.00 11.88 -1.25
C GLY A 292 -16.66 10.62 -2.05
N MET A 293 -15.95 9.66 -1.47
CA MET A 293 -15.59 8.39 -2.13
C MET A 293 -16.84 7.59 -2.57
N GLU A 294 -17.98 7.77 -1.88
CA GLU A 294 -19.29 7.19 -2.20
C GLU A 294 -19.79 7.56 -3.58
N ASN A 295 -19.38 8.72 -4.12
CA ASN A 295 -19.79 9.19 -5.44
C ASN A 295 -19.24 8.31 -6.57
N ILE A 296 -18.12 7.62 -6.34
CA ILE A 296 -17.44 6.77 -7.33
C ILE A 296 -17.30 5.31 -6.87
N VAL A 297 -17.72 5.00 -5.65
CA VAL A 297 -17.82 3.64 -5.09
C VAL A 297 -19.20 3.48 -4.46
N PRO A 298 -20.26 3.23 -5.24
CA PRO A 298 -21.64 3.22 -4.74
C PRO A 298 -21.93 2.16 -3.67
N ASP A 299 -21.25 1.01 -3.69
CA ASP A 299 -21.37 -0.05 -2.69
C ASP A 299 -20.19 -0.04 -1.73
N LEU A 300 -20.01 1.08 -1.02
CA LEU A 300 -18.90 1.34 -0.09
C LEU A 300 -19.36 1.29 1.36
N GLU A 301 -18.65 0.51 2.16
CA GLU A 301 -18.67 0.60 3.62
C GLU A 301 -17.38 1.28 4.11
N LYS A 302 -17.46 2.11 5.17
CA LYS A 302 -16.30 2.78 5.78
C LYS A 302 -16.17 2.38 7.23
N HIS A 303 -14.94 2.19 7.70
CA HIS A 303 -14.61 1.95 9.10
C HIS A 303 -13.38 2.73 9.52
N LEU A 304 -13.47 3.47 10.63
CA LEU A 304 -12.36 4.22 11.21
C LEU A 304 -11.74 3.43 12.36
N ILE A 305 -10.46 3.12 12.24
CA ILE A 305 -9.65 2.56 13.33
C ILE A 305 -9.03 3.71 14.12
N ARG A 306 -9.31 3.72 15.43
CA ARG A 306 -8.78 4.72 16.35
C ARG A 306 -7.38 4.37 16.81
N ASP A 307 -6.66 5.36 17.31
CA ASP A 307 -5.30 5.20 17.85
C ASP A 307 -4.34 4.47 16.89
N SER A 308 -4.53 4.69 15.59
CA SER A 308 -3.73 4.09 14.53
C SER A 308 -3.23 5.15 13.56
N GLY A 309 -1.99 4.99 13.12
CA GLY A 309 -1.35 5.80 12.09
C GLY A 309 -1.33 5.14 10.74
N HIS A 310 -0.25 5.39 9.99
CA HIS A 310 -0.12 4.90 8.62
C HIS A 310 0.00 3.37 8.51
N TRP A 311 0.64 2.72 9.47
CA TRP A 311 0.88 1.27 9.41
C TRP A 311 -0.23 0.46 10.09
N THR A 312 -1.48 0.79 9.76
CA THR A 312 -2.70 0.34 10.46
C THR A 312 -2.79 -1.17 10.64
N GLN A 313 -2.44 -1.96 9.60
CA GLN A 313 -2.45 -3.41 9.65
C GLN A 313 -1.40 -3.99 10.61
N GLN A 314 -0.39 -3.20 10.97
CA GLN A 314 0.66 -3.56 11.92
C GLN A 314 0.45 -2.93 13.30
N GLU A 315 -0.17 -1.74 13.37
CA GLU A 315 -0.44 -1.03 14.62
C GLU A 315 -1.68 -1.59 15.35
N GLN A 316 -2.75 -1.91 14.59
CA GLN A 316 -4.03 -2.43 15.10
C GLN A 316 -4.43 -3.74 14.40
N PRO A 317 -3.55 -4.77 14.43
CA PRO A 317 -3.73 -5.98 13.61
C PRO A 317 -5.00 -6.75 13.92
N GLY A 318 -5.43 -6.75 15.18
CA GLY A 318 -6.63 -7.44 15.63
C GLY A 318 -7.90 -6.82 15.03
N GLU A 319 -8.02 -5.49 15.10
CA GLU A 319 -9.19 -4.78 14.59
C GLU A 319 -9.26 -4.85 13.06
N VAL A 320 -8.14 -4.66 12.35
CA VAL A 320 -8.08 -4.81 10.89
C VAL A 320 -8.54 -6.20 10.48
N SER A 321 -8.02 -7.25 11.10
CA SER A 321 -8.40 -8.64 10.78
C SER A 321 -9.88 -8.90 11.06
N ALA A 322 -10.40 -8.43 12.21
CA ALA A 322 -11.79 -8.59 12.58
C ALA A 322 -12.74 -7.90 11.59
N LYS A 323 -12.41 -6.70 11.13
CA LYS A 323 -13.23 -5.94 10.16
C LYS A 323 -13.24 -6.58 8.78
N ILE A 324 -12.09 -7.09 8.32
CA ILE A 324 -12.00 -7.87 7.07
C ILE A 324 -12.89 -9.11 7.15
N LEU A 325 -12.80 -9.89 8.25
CA LEU A 325 -13.60 -11.10 8.45
C LEU A 325 -15.10 -10.80 8.53
N GLU A 326 -15.49 -9.79 9.33
CA GLU A 326 -16.87 -9.36 9.47
C GLU A 326 -17.49 -8.97 8.13
N TRP A 327 -16.82 -8.10 7.38
CA TRP A 327 -17.28 -7.64 6.08
C TRP A 327 -17.37 -8.80 5.08
N ARG A 328 -16.30 -9.63 4.99
CA ARG A 328 -16.28 -10.79 4.10
C ARG A 328 -17.43 -11.77 4.41
N LYS A 329 -17.68 -12.04 5.69
CA LYS A 329 -18.77 -12.93 6.12
C LYS A 329 -20.13 -12.40 5.71
N ARG A 330 -20.39 -11.09 5.84
CA ARG A 330 -21.67 -10.50 5.43
C ARG A 330 -21.88 -10.50 3.92
N ARG A 331 -20.78 -10.31 3.15
CA ARG A 331 -20.88 -10.12 1.69
C ARG A 331 -20.74 -11.42 0.90
N PHE A 332 -20.05 -12.41 1.43
CA PHE A 332 -19.69 -13.65 0.69
C PHE A 332 -19.97 -14.94 1.51
N GLY A 333 -20.51 -14.81 2.68
CA GLY A 333 -21.00 -15.91 3.52
C GLY A 333 -19.95 -16.57 4.38
#